data_33e1ef4b1ffd8e6688202e05153fbb4e
#
_entry.id   33e1ef4b1ffd8e6688202e05153fbb4e
#
_cell.length_a   1.000
_cell.length_b   1.000
_cell.length_c   1.000
_cell.angle_alpha   90.00
_cell.angle_beta   90.00
_cell.angle_gamma   90.00
#
_symmetry.space_group_name_H-M   'P 1'
#
loop_
_entity.id
_entity.type
_entity.pdbx_description
1 polymer ?
#
loop_
_entity_poly.entity_id
_entity_poly.type
_entity_poly.pdbx_seq_one_letter_code
_entity_poly.pdbx_strand_id
1 'polypeptide(L)'
;LTGADGLTTMAFEPNDEVTWAKIRLAISSFLIVLWQTGALVGEAMTDAFFVKCDAETNPARERDNGRLLCLVGVAPSQPLEFIVLRVGRAGNEIEVQEINPRGGGV
;
A
#
# COMPACT_ATOMS: atom_id res chain seq x y z
N LEU A 1 -1.79 -2.38 -16.26
CA LEU A 1 -0.98 -1.62 -15.34
C LEU A 1 -0.83 -2.37 -14.02
N THR A 2 0.40 -2.54 -13.60
CA THR A 2 0.70 -3.41 -12.47
C THR A 2 -0.03 -3.01 -11.20
N GLY A 3 -0.08 -1.72 -10.92
CA GLY A 3 -0.79 -1.24 -9.74
C GLY A 3 -2.27 -1.54 -9.79
N ALA A 4 -2.86 -1.45 -10.99
CA ALA A 4 -4.26 -1.77 -11.14
C ALA A 4 -4.52 -3.24 -10.93
N ASP A 5 -3.58 -4.09 -11.36
CA ASP A 5 -3.70 -5.53 -11.13
C ASP A 5 -3.69 -5.85 -9.64
N GLY A 6 -2.84 -5.16 -8.87
CA GLY A 6 -2.80 -5.34 -7.44
C GLY A 6 -4.10 -4.94 -6.78
N LEU A 7 -4.69 -3.83 -7.23
CA LEU A 7 -5.95 -3.38 -6.68
C LEU A 7 -7.09 -4.31 -7.07
N THR A 8 -7.05 -4.87 -8.28
CA THR A 8 -8.04 -5.85 -8.71
C THR A 8 -7.98 -7.09 -7.81
N THR A 9 -6.77 -7.57 -7.52
CA THR A 9 -6.60 -8.70 -6.62
C THR A 9 -7.20 -8.36 -5.26
N MET A 10 -6.93 -7.16 -4.76
CA MET A 10 -7.44 -6.72 -3.47
C MET A 10 -8.97 -6.75 -3.45
N ALA A 11 -9.61 -6.39 -4.56
CA ALA A 11 -11.07 -6.27 -4.61
C ALA A 11 -11.79 -7.61 -4.65
N PHE A 12 -11.18 -8.64 -5.23
CA PHE A 12 -11.90 -9.87 -5.55
C PHE A 12 -11.33 -11.14 -4.91
N GLU A 13 -10.20 -11.03 -4.21
CA GLU A 13 -9.57 -12.20 -3.60
C GLU A 13 -9.93 -12.30 -2.12
N PRO A 14 -9.78 -13.49 -1.53
CA PRO A 14 -10.01 -13.63 -0.09
C PRO A 14 -9.05 -12.78 0.72
N ASN A 15 -9.44 -12.49 1.94
CA ASN A 15 -8.62 -11.68 2.84
C ASN A 15 -7.74 -12.60 3.68
N ASP A 16 -6.63 -13.04 3.13
CA ASP A 16 -5.74 -13.97 3.79
C ASP A 16 -4.29 -13.71 3.39
N GLU A 17 -3.38 -14.49 3.95
CA GLU A 17 -1.95 -14.30 3.75
C GLU A 17 -1.55 -14.42 2.29
N VAL A 18 -2.18 -15.32 1.55
CA VAL A 18 -1.85 -15.49 0.14
C VAL A 18 -2.16 -14.22 -0.64
N THR A 19 -3.34 -13.65 -0.39
CA THR A 19 -3.75 -12.41 -1.05
C THR A 19 -2.86 -11.25 -0.63
N TRP A 20 -2.55 -11.15 0.66
CA TRP A 20 -1.68 -10.07 1.14
C TRP A 20 -0.31 -10.13 0.46
N ALA A 21 0.24 -11.32 0.29
CA ALA A 21 1.52 -11.48 -0.39
C ALA A 21 1.45 -11.06 -1.84
N LYS A 22 0.35 -11.39 -2.53
CA LYS A 22 0.16 -10.98 -3.91
C LYS A 22 0.09 -9.46 -4.02
N ILE A 23 -0.63 -8.83 -3.10
CA ILE A 23 -0.78 -7.37 -3.10
C ILE A 23 0.56 -6.71 -2.84
N ARG A 24 1.32 -7.20 -1.84
CA ARG A 24 2.64 -6.65 -1.56
C ARG A 24 3.53 -6.74 -2.78
N LEU A 25 3.52 -7.88 -3.46
CA LEU A 25 4.37 -8.07 -4.62
C LEU A 25 3.97 -7.14 -5.76
N ALA A 26 2.67 -7.02 -6.04
CA ALA A 26 2.19 -6.20 -7.13
C ALA A 26 2.52 -4.73 -6.90
N ILE A 27 2.25 -4.22 -5.70
CA ILE A 27 2.51 -2.82 -5.39
C ILE A 27 4.01 -2.55 -5.36
N SER A 28 4.78 -3.44 -4.74
CA SER A 28 6.22 -3.27 -4.68
C SER A 28 6.85 -3.26 -6.07
N SER A 29 6.38 -4.12 -6.96
CA SER A 29 6.91 -4.15 -8.32
C SER A 29 6.69 -2.83 -9.04
N PHE A 30 5.53 -2.25 -8.85
CA PHE A 30 5.22 -0.95 -9.44
C PHE A 30 6.10 0.14 -8.84
N LEU A 31 6.28 0.13 -7.52
CA LEU A 31 7.06 1.15 -6.83
C LEU A 31 8.56 1.05 -7.16
N ILE A 32 9.05 -0.17 -7.41
CA ILE A 32 10.43 -0.34 -7.84
C ILE A 32 10.67 0.38 -9.16
N VAL A 33 9.72 0.28 -10.09
CA VAL A 33 9.84 0.99 -11.36
C VAL A 33 9.88 2.50 -11.12
N LEU A 34 9.02 3.01 -10.24
CA LEU A 34 9.04 4.43 -9.93
C LEU A 34 10.36 4.87 -9.31
N TRP A 35 10.93 4.03 -8.44
CA TRP A 35 12.22 4.34 -7.85
C TRP A 35 13.31 4.34 -8.91
N GLN A 36 13.31 3.37 -9.79
CA GLN A 36 14.32 3.27 -10.85
C GLN A 36 14.25 4.43 -11.82
N THR A 37 13.07 4.99 -12.03
CA THR A 37 12.91 6.13 -12.95
C THR A 37 13.16 7.48 -12.28
N GLY A 38 13.43 7.49 -10.97
CA GLY A 38 13.69 8.72 -10.25
C GLY A 38 12.47 9.41 -9.69
N ALA A 39 11.30 8.80 -9.84
CA ALA A 39 10.08 9.37 -9.27
C ALA A 39 10.05 9.26 -7.76
N LEU A 40 10.73 8.26 -7.21
CA LEU A 40 10.91 8.11 -5.77
C LEU A 40 12.38 8.22 -5.45
N VAL A 41 12.72 8.75 -4.27
CA VAL A 41 14.10 9.00 -3.89
C VAL A 41 14.52 8.12 -2.72
N GLY A 42 15.78 7.69 -2.75
CA GLY A 42 16.36 6.86 -1.71
C GLY A 42 17.58 6.14 -2.26
N GLU A 43 18.61 6.00 -1.43
CA GLU A 43 19.80 5.27 -1.87
C GLU A 43 19.50 3.80 -2.04
N ALA A 44 18.64 3.28 -1.16
CA ALA A 44 18.19 1.91 -1.25
C ALA A 44 16.69 1.91 -1.46
N MET A 45 16.19 0.79 -1.98
CA MET A 45 14.76 0.61 -2.19
C MET A 45 13.96 0.84 -0.91
N THR A 46 14.50 0.37 0.22
CA THR A 46 13.82 0.48 1.50
C THR A 46 13.73 1.92 2.00
N ASP A 47 14.54 2.82 1.46
CA ASP A 47 14.46 4.24 1.78
C ASP A 47 13.42 4.93 0.92
N ALA A 48 13.12 4.39 -0.24
CA ALA A 48 12.25 5.02 -1.21
C ALA A 48 10.79 4.67 -1.00
N PHE A 49 10.50 3.47 -0.47
CA PHE A 49 9.12 3.06 -0.24
C PHE A 49 9.06 1.86 0.70
N PHE A 50 7.86 1.63 1.23
CA PHE A 50 7.54 0.35 1.88
C PHE A 50 6.10 -0.02 1.57
N VAL A 51 5.81 -1.31 1.65
CA VAL A 51 4.45 -1.83 1.52
C VAL A 51 4.23 -2.80 2.67
N LYS A 52 3.20 -2.54 3.46
CA LYS A 52 2.85 -3.41 4.58
C LYS A 52 1.42 -3.89 4.41
N CYS A 53 1.26 -5.19 4.22
CA CYS A 53 -0.05 -5.80 4.08
C CYS A 53 0.10 -7.20 4.67
N ASP A 54 -0.30 -7.36 5.93
CA ASP A 54 -0.06 -8.57 6.68
C ASP A 54 -1.09 -8.70 7.80
N ALA A 55 -0.84 -9.62 8.72
CA ALA A 55 -1.78 -9.86 9.82
C ALA A 55 -1.88 -8.67 10.76
N GLU A 56 -0.84 -7.83 10.84
CA GLU A 56 -0.91 -6.65 11.70
C GLU A 56 -1.86 -5.60 11.14
N THR A 57 -1.86 -5.42 9.82
CA THR A 57 -2.78 -4.49 9.20
C THR A 57 -4.16 -5.11 9.01
N ASN A 58 -4.26 -6.43 9.13
CA ASN A 58 -5.50 -7.15 8.92
C ASN A 58 -5.79 -8.11 10.07
N PRO A 59 -6.02 -7.58 11.29
CA PRO A 59 -6.38 -8.45 12.41
C PRO A 59 -7.74 -9.08 12.20
N ALA A 60 -8.02 -10.13 12.95
CA ALA A 60 -9.24 -10.91 12.77
C ALA A 60 -10.49 -10.04 12.80
N ARG A 61 -10.51 -9.05 13.68
CA ARG A 61 -11.69 -8.17 13.79
C ARG A 61 -11.96 -7.43 12.48
N GLU A 62 -10.90 -6.93 11.83
CA GLU A 62 -11.09 -6.22 10.56
C GLU A 62 -11.47 -7.17 9.45
N ARG A 63 -10.87 -8.37 9.44
CA ARG A 63 -11.22 -9.37 8.44
C ARG A 63 -12.68 -9.82 8.58
N ASP A 64 -13.12 -9.96 9.82
CA ASP A 64 -14.51 -10.37 10.08
C ASP A 64 -15.48 -9.30 9.62
N ASN A 65 -15.06 -8.04 9.57
CA ASN A 65 -15.87 -6.94 9.08
C ASN A 65 -15.71 -6.72 7.58
N GLY A 66 -15.03 -7.62 6.90
CA GLY A 66 -14.87 -7.53 5.46
C GLY A 66 -13.87 -6.48 5.00
N ARG A 67 -12.96 -6.07 5.88
CA ARG A 67 -11.98 -5.04 5.55
C ARG A 67 -10.61 -5.64 5.29
N LEU A 68 -9.93 -5.10 4.30
CA LEU A 68 -8.56 -5.47 3.98
C LEU A 68 -7.77 -4.17 3.89
N LEU A 69 -6.66 -4.09 4.63
CA LEU A 69 -5.89 -2.87 4.76
C LEU A 69 -4.43 -3.09 4.41
N CYS A 70 -3.89 -2.14 3.65
CA CYS A 70 -2.46 -2.07 3.35
C CYS A 70 -1.96 -0.67 3.64
N LEU A 71 -0.72 -0.59 4.08
CA LEU A 71 -0.04 0.69 4.24
C LEU A 71 1.08 0.77 3.21
N VAL A 72 1.15 1.88 2.50
CA VAL A 72 2.16 2.11 1.48
C VAL A 72 2.81 3.44 1.78
N GLY A 73 4.12 3.41 2.02
CA GLY A 73 4.87 4.63 2.23
C GLY A 73 5.77 4.90 1.04
N VAL A 74 5.84 6.15 0.61
CA VAL A 74 6.67 6.54 -0.52
C VAL A 74 7.37 7.85 -0.23
N ALA A 75 8.55 8.00 -0.82
CA ALA A 75 9.34 9.22 -0.74
C ALA A 75 9.46 9.81 -2.15
N PRO A 76 8.48 10.60 -2.58
CA PRO A 76 8.50 11.15 -3.94
C PRO A 76 9.59 12.20 -4.08
N SER A 77 10.07 12.34 -5.31
CA SER A 77 11.10 13.35 -5.57
C SER A 77 10.53 14.75 -5.46
N GLN A 78 9.24 14.90 -5.68
CA GLN A 78 8.54 16.17 -5.49
C GLN A 78 7.11 15.91 -5.09
N PRO A 79 6.64 16.45 -3.97
CA PRO A 79 7.42 17.23 -2.99
C PRO A 79 8.40 16.34 -2.25
N LEU A 80 9.44 16.93 -1.69
CA LEU A 80 10.43 16.16 -0.95
C LEU A 80 9.92 15.89 0.47
N GLU A 81 8.95 15.01 0.57
CA GLU A 81 8.45 14.60 1.88
C GLU A 81 7.87 13.21 1.78
N PHE A 82 7.98 12.48 2.87
CA PHE A 82 7.51 11.12 2.93
C PHE A 82 5.98 11.10 3.04
N ILE A 83 5.35 10.28 2.22
CA ILE A 83 3.89 10.17 2.17
C ILE A 83 3.52 8.74 2.53
N VAL A 84 2.53 8.59 3.39
CA VAL A 84 1.99 7.27 3.74
C VAL A 84 0.54 7.21 3.30
N LEU A 85 0.22 6.17 2.57
CA LEU A 85 -1.13 5.93 2.09
C LEU A 85 -1.70 4.70 2.75
N ARG A 86 -2.96 4.78 3.14
CA ARG A 86 -3.69 3.61 3.58
C ARG A 86 -4.62 3.20 2.45
N VAL A 87 -4.41 1.98 1.95
CA VAL A 87 -5.21 1.42 0.87
C VAL A 87 -6.08 0.35 1.49
N GLY A 88 -7.38 0.49 1.35
CA GLY A 88 -8.29 -0.41 2.01
C GLY A 88 -9.40 -0.89 1.10
N ARG A 89 -9.97 -2.00 1.48
CA ARG A 89 -11.17 -2.53 0.84
C ARG A 89 -12.25 -2.68 1.91
N ALA A 90 -13.44 -2.16 1.61
CA ALA A 90 -14.62 -2.38 2.43
C ALA A 90 -15.69 -2.93 1.51
N GLY A 91 -16.04 -4.21 1.69
CA GLY A 91 -16.91 -4.88 0.74
C GLY A 91 -16.23 -4.99 -0.61
N ASN A 92 -16.82 -4.40 -1.63
CA ASN A 92 -16.28 -4.43 -2.98
C ASN A 92 -15.59 -3.13 -3.39
N GLU A 93 -15.47 -2.19 -2.46
CA GLU A 93 -14.94 -0.87 -2.81
C GLU A 93 -13.52 -0.72 -2.31
N ILE A 94 -12.69 -0.08 -3.14
CA ILE A 94 -11.32 0.21 -2.81
C ILE A 94 -11.24 1.68 -2.38
N GLU A 95 -10.59 1.94 -1.27
CA GLU A 95 -10.41 3.28 -0.74
C GLU A 95 -8.93 3.56 -0.57
N VAL A 96 -8.51 4.77 -0.93
CA VAL A 96 -7.14 5.21 -0.72
C VAL A 96 -7.18 6.50 0.07
N GLN A 97 -6.41 6.55 1.14
CA GLN A 97 -6.40 7.69 2.04
C GLN A 97 -4.97 8.02 2.41
N GLU A 98 -4.61 9.28 2.30
CA GLU A 98 -3.29 9.71 2.76
C GLU A 98 -3.34 9.86 4.28
N ILE A 99 -2.34 9.29 4.95
CA ILE A 99 -2.19 9.44 6.38
C ILE A 99 -1.10 10.47 6.61
N ASN A 100 -1.43 11.52 7.35
CA ASN A 100 -0.44 12.54 7.65
C ASN A 100 0.34 12.09 8.88
N PRO A 101 1.59 11.66 8.72
CA PRO A 101 2.37 11.16 9.86
C PRO A 101 2.71 12.25 10.86
N ARG A 102 2.48 13.49 10.52
CA ARG A 102 2.76 14.58 11.42
C ARG A 102 1.60 14.88 12.34
N GLY A 103 0.74 13.97 12.49
CA GLY A 103 -0.32 14.16 13.43
C GLY A 103 -1.45 14.92 12.90
N GLY A 104 -1.61 14.71 11.86
CA GLY A 104 -2.70 15.09 11.57
C GLY A 104 -3.20 16.32 11.30
N GLY A 105 -2.66 16.29 11.07
CA GLY A 105 -3.30 17.03 10.74
C GLY A 105 -4.28 17.45 10.70
N VAL A 106 -3.83 17.18 10.98
CA VAL A 106 -4.52 17.60 11.12
C VAL A 106 -5.09 17.59 10.60
#